data_fa01a7c1d278451a55129549d8ac8bb3
#
_entry.id   fa01a7c1d278451a55129549d8ac8bb3
#
_cell.length_a   1.000
_cell.length_b   1.000
_cell.length_c   1.000
_cell.angle_alpha   90.00
_cell.angle_beta   90.00
_cell.angle_gamma   90.00
#
_symmetry.space_group_name_H-M   'P 1'
#
loop_
_entity.id
_entity.type
_entity.pdbx_description
1 polymer ?
#
loop_
_entity_poly.entity_id
_entity_poly.type
_entity_poly.pdbx_seq_one_letter_code
_entity_poly.pdbx_strand_id
1 'polypeptide(L)'
;MNVLTQDAAARPLSVFIVAGEESGDQLSGALMEEMSRRVPAEIHFRGVGGVRMAAAGLDSLFPMEDLTAIGITAVLGKLPVILRRLKQTVEAILDNPPDVLVLVDAPDFTHRVAARVRARNPNIPIVKYVSPTVWVWREGRAAAMRPYVDALLALLPFEPDVHRRLGGPPTFYVGHPLLERLDILRPSLEEQVRRDSKPPLVLVLPGSRRREIERLGAHFGTTLGLVSRDLPMELVLPTLPRLEGLVRRVTANWPVQPRIVTDEAEKYAAFRQARAALAASGTVTLELALAGIPHVAAYKVGWLEAQIARRILKGTTVILANLVAGENVVPEYLQEYCTIPVLCQALRDVVLDTPIRARQVEAFERMDDIFAIHGPGPSARAAEVVLRLARQGRTAALPAPADLL
;
A
#
# COMPACT_ATOMS: atom_id res chain seq x y z
N MET A 1 2.34 17.18 26.57
CA MET A 1 2.21 18.64 26.77
C MET A 1 2.69 19.33 25.49
N ASN A 2 1.75 19.95 24.76
CA ASN A 2 1.90 20.41 23.38
C ASN A 2 2.98 21.52 23.26
N VAL A 3 4.11 21.19 22.64
CA VAL A 3 5.19 22.18 22.29
C VAL A 3 4.79 23.06 21.07
N LEU A 4 3.64 22.81 20.46
CA LEU A 4 3.21 23.49 19.23
C LEU A 4 2.32 24.75 19.46
N THR A 5 2.08 25.18 20.70
CA THR A 5 1.08 26.22 21.01
C THR A 5 1.64 27.62 21.28
N GLN A 6 2.90 27.90 20.97
CA GLN A 6 3.47 29.25 21.16
C GLN A 6 4.25 29.74 19.92
N ASP A 7 3.55 29.92 18.78
CA ASP A 7 4.03 30.85 17.74
C ASP A 7 2.86 31.42 16.94
N ALA A 8 2.23 32.46 17.48
CA ALA A 8 1.13 33.19 16.83
C ALA A 8 1.56 34.04 15.62
N ALA A 9 2.83 33.92 15.18
CA ALA A 9 3.42 34.57 14.02
C ALA A 9 4.29 33.62 13.21
N ALA A 10 3.92 32.34 13.08
CA ALA A 10 4.67 31.40 12.28
C ALA A 10 4.59 31.81 10.79
N ARG A 11 5.75 32.01 10.15
CA ARG A 11 5.83 32.26 8.71
C ARG A 11 5.13 31.17 7.90
N PRO A 12 4.56 31.49 6.73
CA PRO A 12 4.05 30.48 5.82
C PRO A 12 5.11 29.40 5.54
N LEU A 13 4.70 28.14 5.49
CA LEU A 13 5.58 27.03 5.15
C LEU A 13 5.50 26.73 3.64
N SER A 14 6.64 26.43 3.03
CA SER A 14 6.72 25.94 1.66
C SER A 14 7.09 24.47 1.64
N VAL A 15 6.18 23.63 1.15
CA VAL A 15 6.34 22.18 1.09
C VAL A 15 6.32 21.73 -0.36
N PHE A 16 7.34 20.99 -0.79
CA PHE A 16 7.38 20.40 -2.11
C PHE A 16 7.15 18.90 -2.03
N ILE A 17 6.06 18.41 -2.63
CA ILE A 17 5.66 17.00 -2.56
C ILE A 17 5.67 16.38 -3.96
N VAL A 18 6.27 15.18 -4.07
CA VAL A 18 6.30 14.43 -5.33
C VAL A 18 5.70 13.05 -5.13
N ALA A 19 4.57 12.78 -5.77
CA ALA A 19 3.97 11.47 -5.92
C ALA A 19 4.06 11.01 -7.39
N GLY A 20 4.33 9.72 -7.62
CA GLY A 20 4.47 9.17 -8.97
C GLY A 20 3.41 8.13 -9.33
N GLU A 21 2.54 7.76 -8.40
CA GLU A 21 1.49 6.74 -8.56
C GLU A 21 0.22 7.15 -7.80
N GLU A 22 -0.92 6.55 -8.15
CA GLU A 22 -2.23 6.85 -7.56
C GLU A 22 -2.25 6.60 -6.04
N SER A 23 -1.56 5.55 -5.56
CA SER A 23 -1.38 5.27 -4.13
C SER A 23 -0.62 6.39 -3.42
N GLY A 24 0.44 6.91 -4.06
CA GLY A 24 1.20 8.04 -3.56
C GLY A 24 0.39 9.34 -3.53
N ASP A 25 -0.47 9.57 -4.51
CA ASP A 25 -1.38 10.72 -4.55
C ASP A 25 -2.39 10.70 -3.39
N GLN A 26 -2.97 9.53 -3.11
CA GLN A 26 -3.89 9.35 -1.98
C GLN A 26 -3.20 9.61 -0.63
N LEU A 27 -2.02 9.01 -0.42
CA LEU A 27 -1.22 9.23 0.80
C LEU A 27 -0.82 10.69 0.98
N SER A 28 -0.38 11.33 -0.10
CA SER A 28 0.05 12.73 -0.09
C SER A 28 -1.11 13.68 0.19
N GLY A 29 -2.28 13.45 -0.41
CA GLY A 29 -3.48 14.24 -0.15
C GLY A 29 -3.87 14.22 1.32
N ALA A 30 -3.93 13.04 1.93
CA ALA A 30 -4.23 12.89 3.37
C ALA A 30 -3.17 13.55 4.26
N LEU A 31 -1.88 13.45 3.90
CA LEU A 31 -0.80 14.14 4.60
C LEU A 31 -0.95 15.67 4.51
N MET A 32 -1.26 16.22 3.32
CA MET A 32 -1.45 17.66 3.09
C MET A 32 -2.62 18.20 3.91
N GLU A 33 -3.76 17.52 3.90
CA GLU A 33 -4.93 17.86 4.70
C GLU A 33 -4.62 17.88 6.21
N GLU A 34 -3.88 16.87 6.68
CA GLU A 34 -3.49 16.78 8.09
C GLU A 34 -2.50 17.88 8.48
N MET A 35 -1.52 18.19 7.63
CA MET A 35 -0.59 19.29 7.86
C MET A 35 -1.32 20.63 7.93
N SER A 36 -2.26 20.89 7.03
CA SER A 36 -3.08 22.12 7.00
C SER A 36 -3.95 22.27 8.25
N ARG A 37 -4.47 21.17 8.79
CA ARG A 37 -5.25 21.20 10.06
C ARG A 37 -4.40 21.51 11.29
N ARG A 38 -3.11 21.14 11.29
CA ARG A 38 -2.21 21.29 12.45
C ARG A 38 -1.48 22.63 12.52
N VAL A 39 -1.38 23.33 11.39
CA VAL A 39 -0.62 24.57 11.29
C VAL A 39 -1.58 25.74 11.06
N PRO A 40 -1.66 26.73 11.99
CA PRO A 40 -2.48 27.92 11.79
C PRO A 40 -2.01 28.80 10.63
N ALA A 41 -0.71 28.76 10.31
CA ALA A 41 -0.13 29.49 9.18
C ALA A 41 -0.42 28.79 7.86
N GLU A 42 -0.48 29.56 6.78
CA GLU A 42 -0.65 29.04 5.43
C GLU A 42 0.51 28.11 5.02
N ILE A 43 0.16 26.98 4.39
CA ILE A 43 1.15 26.07 3.79
C ILE A 43 1.02 26.15 2.28
N HIS A 44 2.10 26.52 1.61
CA HIS A 44 2.18 26.53 0.15
C HIS A 44 2.68 25.16 -0.34
N PHE A 45 1.78 24.37 -0.89
CA PHE A 45 2.09 23.07 -1.48
C PHE A 45 2.43 23.23 -2.96
N ARG A 46 3.58 22.70 -3.36
CA ARG A 46 4.04 22.64 -4.76
C ARG A 46 4.57 21.24 -5.04
N GLY A 47 4.60 20.83 -6.29
CA GLY A 47 5.21 19.55 -6.62
C GLY A 47 4.60 18.81 -7.79
N VAL A 48 4.47 17.50 -7.68
CA VAL A 48 3.87 16.62 -8.68
C VAL A 48 2.89 15.68 -7.97
N GLY A 49 1.64 15.70 -8.41
CA GLY A 49 0.59 14.87 -7.82
C GLY A 49 -0.61 14.73 -8.76
N GLY A 50 -1.60 13.97 -8.29
CA GLY A 50 -2.83 13.70 -8.99
C GLY A 50 -4.02 14.45 -8.41
N VAL A 51 -5.21 13.86 -8.58
CA VAL A 51 -6.50 14.47 -8.24
C VAL A 51 -6.66 14.72 -6.72
N ARG A 52 -6.14 13.82 -5.87
CA ARG A 52 -6.27 13.96 -4.42
C ARG A 52 -5.41 15.10 -3.88
N MET A 53 -4.17 15.21 -4.35
CA MET A 53 -3.29 16.31 -3.98
C MET A 53 -3.80 17.64 -4.52
N ALA A 54 -4.35 17.66 -5.75
CA ALA A 54 -4.97 18.86 -6.32
C ALA A 54 -6.17 19.32 -5.47
N ALA A 55 -7.03 18.42 -5.01
CA ALA A 55 -8.12 18.74 -4.10
C ALA A 55 -7.64 19.29 -2.75
N ALA A 56 -6.44 18.89 -2.29
CA ALA A 56 -5.79 19.41 -1.10
C ALA A 56 -4.95 20.68 -1.33
N GLY A 57 -5.03 21.30 -2.52
CA GLY A 57 -4.40 22.59 -2.84
C GLY A 57 -3.05 22.53 -3.53
N LEU A 58 -2.66 21.40 -4.12
CA LEU A 58 -1.44 21.30 -4.93
C LEU A 58 -1.71 21.78 -6.37
N ASP A 59 -0.83 22.66 -6.87
CA ASP A 59 -0.68 22.91 -8.30
C ASP A 59 0.47 22.05 -8.85
N SER A 60 0.12 21.05 -9.69
CA SER A 60 1.08 20.08 -10.19
C SER A 60 1.90 20.62 -11.35
N LEU A 61 3.23 20.49 -11.28
CA LEU A 61 4.17 20.95 -12.33
C LEU A 61 3.93 20.30 -13.70
N PHE A 62 3.40 19.08 -13.70
CA PHE A 62 3.07 18.32 -14.90
C PHE A 62 2.15 17.15 -14.53
N PRO A 63 1.46 16.53 -15.50
CA PRO A 63 0.60 15.37 -15.24
C PRO A 63 1.39 14.20 -14.63
N MET A 64 0.93 13.69 -13.49
CA MET A 64 1.57 12.57 -12.76
C MET A 64 1.73 11.32 -13.63
N GLU A 65 0.83 11.15 -14.61
CA GLU A 65 0.83 10.03 -15.56
C GLU A 65 2.10 9.96 -16.43
N ASP A 66 2.84 11.06 -16.55
CA ASP A 66 4.14 11.10 -17.23
C ASP A 66 5.19 10.24 -16.50
N LEU A 67 5.04 10.05 -15.18
CA LEU A 67 5.92 9.22 -14.35
C LEU A 67 5.50 7.74 -14.34
N THR A 68 4.23 7.45 -14.69
CA THR A 68 3.68 6.10 -14.63
C THR A 68 4.06 5.32 -15.89
N ALA A 69 4.95 4.35 -15.75
CA ALA A 69 5.28 3.40 -16.83
C ALA A 69 5.26 1.97 -16.29
N ILE A 70 4.35 1.14 -16.80
CA ILE A 70 4.21 -0.26 -16.39
C ILE A 70 4.82 -1.18 -17.47
N GLY A 71 5.93 -1.86 -17.13
CA GLY A 71 6.62 -2.81 -18.00
C GLY A 71 7.85 -2.24 -18.70
N ILE A 72 8.82 -3.12 -19.02
CA ILE A 72 10.15 -2.75 -19.53
C ILE A 72 10.06 -1.95 -20.84
N THR A 73 9.22 -2.36 -21.78
CA THR A 73 9.04 -1.68 -23.06
C THR A 73 8.42 -0.29 -22.94
N ALA A 74 7.44 -0.15 -22.03
CA ALA A 74 6.81 1.15 -21.75
C ALA A 74 7.80 2.12 -21.06
N VAL A 75 8.64 1.61 -20.16
CA VAL A 75 9.71 2.40 -19.50
C VAL A 75 10.72 2.90 -20.53
N LEU A 76 11.18 2.06 -21.46
CA LEU A 76 12.12 2.46 -22.50
C LEU A 76 11.54 3.54 -23.42
N GLY A 77 10.28 3.43 -23.81
CA GLY A 77 9.60 4.42 -24.65
C GLY A 77 9.37 5.77 -23.96
N LYS A 78 9.19 5.79 -22.64
CA LYS A 78 8.97 7.00 -21.84
C LYS A 78 10.26 7.60 -21.26
N LEU A 79 11.40 6.95 -21.42
CA LEU A 79 12.66 7.40 -20.80
C LEU A 79 13.04 8.86 -21.07
N PRO A 80 12.92 9.40 -22.29
CA PRO A 80 13.19 10.84 -22.55
C PRO A 80 12.26 11.77 -21.78
N VAL A 81 10.97 11.41 -21.67
CA VAL A 81 9.97 12.17 -20.89
C VAL A 81 10.34 12.14 -19.41
N ILE A 82 10.62 10.96 -18.85
CA ILE A 82 11.00 10.79 -17.45
C ILE A 82 12.26 11.60 -17.11
N LEU A 83 13.27 11.60 -17.97
CA LEU A 83 14.50 12.39 -17.78
C LEU A 83 14.24 13.91 -17.84
N ARG A 84 13.39 14.37 -18.76
CA ARG A 84 12.97 15.76 -18.83
C ARG A 84 12.21 16.18 -17.56
N ARG A 85 11.25 15.36 -17.10
CA ARG A 85 10.49 15.61 -15.87
C ARG A 85 11.38 15.58 -14.63
N LEU A 86 12.35 14.69 -14.59
CA LEU A 86 13.35 14.66 -13.53
C LEU A 86 14.15 15.98 -13.46
N LYS A 87 14.62 16.48 -14.60
CA LYS A 87 15.32 17.76 -14.66
C LYS A 87 14.39 18.90 -14.21
N GLN A 88 13.18 19.00 -14.77
CA GLN A 88 12.17 20.01 -14.43
C GLN A 88 11.86 20.02 -12.92
N THR A 89 11.66 18.85 -12.30
CA THR A 89 11.39 18.73 -10.86
C THR A 89 12.54 19.23 -10.02
N VAL A 90 13.78 18.84 -10.35
CA VAL A 90 14.98 19.26 -9.61
C VAL A 90 15.19 20.78 -9.74
N GLU A 91 15.03 21.35 -10.93
CA GLU A 91 15.15 22.81 -11.15
C GLU A 91 14.08 23.57 -10.37
N ALA A 92 12.80 23.17 -10.42
CA ALA A 92 11.72 23.81 -9.69
C ALA A 92 11.93 23.81 -8.15
N ILE A 93 12.58 22.76 -7.61
CA ILE A 93 12.95 22.68 -6.19
C ILE A 93 14.09 23.65 -5.86
N LEU A 94 15.09 23.74 -6.73
CA LEU A 94 16.30 24.53 -6.48
C LEU A 94 16.11 26.03 -6.77
N ASP A 95 15.27 26.39 -7.73
CA ASP A 95 14.94 27.77 -8.05
C ASP A 95 14.12 28.45 -6.94
N ASN A 96 13.33 27.65 -6.22
CA ASN A 96 12.55 28.11 -5.08
C ASN A 96 12.59 27.04 -3.96
N PRO A 97 13.65 27.01 -3.14
CA PRO A 97 13.87 25.97 -2.15
C PRO A 97 12.74 25.88 -1.13
N PRO A 98 12.14 24.69 -0.92
CA PRO A 98 11.10 24.48 0.08
C PRO A 98 11.71 24.33 1.48
N ASP A 99 10.88 24.50 2.52
CA ASP A 99 11.23 24.17 3.89
C ASP A 99 11.40 22.67 4.11
N VAL A 100 10.70 21.86 3.33
CA VAL A 100 10.84 20.38 3.28
C VAL A 100 10.46 19.83 1.92
N LEU A 101 11.23 18.84 1.46
CA LEU A 101 10.93 18.04 0.28
C LEU A 101 10.40 16.67 0.72
N VAL A 102 9.18 16.32 0.31
CA VAL A 102 8.54 15.03 0.59
C VAL A 102 8.45 14.22 -0.69
N LEU A 103 9.03 13.03 -0.69
CA LEU A 103 9.13 12.13 -1.85
C LEU A 103 8.35 10.85 -1.57
N VAL A 104 7.20 10.69 -2.23
CA VAL A 104 6.24 9.63 -1.94
C VAL A 104 6.33 8.54 -2.99
N ASP A 105 6.49 7.29 -2.55
CA ASP A 105 6.56 6.10 -3.42
C ASP A 105 7.52 6.27 -4.63
N ALA A 106 7.23 5.64 -5.79
CA ALA A 106 7.97 5.76 -7.06
C ALA A 106 9.50 5.82 -6.91
N PRO A 107 10.16 4.83 -6.27
CA PRO A 107 11.56 4.94 -5.83
C PRO A 107 12.56 5.19 -6.97
N ASP A 108 12.30 4.68 -8.17
CA ASP A 108 13.22 4.85 -9.31
C ASP A 108 13.26 6.32 -9.82
N PHE A 109 12.21 7.11 -9.57
CA PHE A 109 12.18 8.55 -9.86
C PHE A 109 12.58 9.37 -8.64
N THR A 110 11.94 9.14 -7.49
CA THR A 110 12.07 9.97 -6.30
C THR A 110 13.48 9.92 -5.69
N HIS A 111 14.17 8.78 -5.70
CA HIS A 111 15.57 8.70 -5.26
C HIS A 111 16.51 9.50 -6.16
N ARG A 112 16.25 9.56 -7.47
CA ARG A 112 17.07 10.39 -8.39
C ARG A 112 16.83 11.87 -8.18
N VAL A 113 15.61 12.28 -7.83
CA VAL A 113 15.31 13.66 -7.40
C VAL A 113 16.09 13.97 -6.12
N ALA A 114 15.93 13.13 -5.08
CA ALA A 114 16.60 13.31 -3.78
C ALA A 114 18.12 13.47 -3.92
N ALA A 115 18.77 12.56 -4.62
CA ALA A 115 20.22 12.58 -4.79
C ALA A 115 20.71 13.85 -5.52
N ARG A 116 19.99 14.30 -6.57
CA ARG A 116 20.37 15.51 -7.32
C ARG A 116 20.10 16.81 -6.55
N VAL A 117 19.00 16.86 -5.80
CA VAL A 117 18.71 17.99 -4.91
C VAL A 117 19.75 18.08 -3.80
N ARG A 118 20.05 16.97 -3.13
CA ARG A 118 21.05 16.92 -2.05
C ARG A 118 22.45 17.35 -2.52
N ALA A 119 22.86 16.94 -3.72
CA ALA A 119 24.17 17.32 -4.27
C ALA A 119 24.30 18.81 -4.58
N ARG A 120 23.19 19.52 -4.86
CA ARG A 120 23.18 20.94 -5.24
C ARG A 120 22.76 21.87 -4.11
N ASN A 121 21.88 21.40 -3.23
CA ASN A 121 21.47 22.13 -2.01
C ASN A 121 21.42 21.15 -0.83
N PRO A 122 22.48 21.09 -0.01
CA PRO A 122 22.56 20.17 1.13
C PRO A 122 21.65 20.55 2.30
N ASN A 123 21.07 21.75 2.31
CA ASN A 123 20.31 22.26 3.46
C ASN A 123 18.82 21.86 3.43
N ILE A 124 18.25 21.52 2.28
CA ILE A 124 16.85 21.14 2.17
C ILE A 124 16.61 19.82 2.92
N PRO A 125 15.71 19.76 3.92
CA PRO A 125 15.29 18.52 4.53
C PRO A 125 14.56 17.63 3.51
N ILE A 126 14.89 16.35 3.44
CA ILE A 126 14.30 15.39 2.50
C ILE A 126 13.68 14.24 3.27
N VAL A 127 12.36 14.11 3.15
CA VAL A 127 11.57 13.01 3.70
C VAL A 127 11.20 12.04 2.57
N LYS A 128 11.48 10.76 2.76
CA LYS A 128 10.95 9.71 1.91
C LYS A 128 9.72 9.11 2.60
N TYR A 129 8.59 9.14 1.94
CA TYR A 129 7.36 8.50 2.42
C TYR A 129 7.11 7.23 1.61
N VAL A 130 6.83 6.13 2.26
CA VAL A 130 6.81 4.75 1.77
C VAL A 130 8.21 4.18 1.55
N SER A 131 8.54 3.17 2.34
CA SER A 131 9.77 2.40 2.21
C SER A 131 9.78 1.60 0.91
N PRO A 132 10.88 1.57 0.16
CA PRO A 132 11.05 0.56 -0.87
C PRO A 132 11.15 -0.83 -0.21
N THR A 133 10.66 -1.86 -0.88
CA THR A 133 10.55 -3.25 -0.37
C THR A 133 11.93 -3.92 -0.20
N VAL A 134 12.84 -3.28 0.53
CA VAL A 134 14.23 -3.74 0.74
C VAL A 134 14.34 -5.06 1.50
N TRP A 135 13.30 -5.47 2.20
CA TRP A 135 13.23 -6.76 2.90
C TRP A 135 12.98 -7.96 1.99
N VAL A 136 12.53 -7.72 0.75
CA VAL A 136 12.26 -8.77 -0.25
C VAL A 136 13.34 -8.79 -1.33
N TRP A 137 13.83 -7.61 -1.75
CA TRP A 137 14.81 -7.49 -2.83
C TRP A 137 15.57 -6.17 -2.78
N ARG A 138 16.76 -6.12 -3.40
CA ARG A 138 17.61 -4.93 -3.48
C ARG A 138 17.91 -4.29 -2.11
N GLU A 139 18.31 -5.10 -1.13
CA GLU A 139 18.68 -4.66 0.23
C GLU A 139 19.63 -3.45 0.25
N GLY A 140 20.59 -3.38 -0.68
CA GLY A 140 21.53 -2.27 -0.82
C GLY A 140 20.87 -0.89 -1.06
N ARG A 141 19.60 -0.83 -1.46
CA ARG A 141 18.87 0.43 -1.57
C ARG A 141 18.70 1.12 -0.22
N ALA A 142 18.62 0.37 0.88
CA ALA A 142 18.51 0.95 2.23
C ALA A 142 19.73 1.84 2.53
N ALA A 143 20.93 1.29 2.45
CA ALA A 143 22.16 2.06 2.69
C ALA A 143 22.36 3.18 1.65
N ALA A 144 21.99 2.94 0.38
CA ALA A 144 22.12 3.92 -0.69
C ALA A 144 21.26 5.18 -0.48
N MET A 145 20.16 5.11 0.30
CA MET A 145 19.31 6.26 0.63
C MET A 145 19.90 7.17 1.70
N ARG A 146 20.72 6.64 2.60
CA ARG A 146 21.23 7.36 3.80
C ARG A 146 21.91 8.69 3.47
N PRO A 147 22.68 8.87 2.39
CA PRO A 147 23.32 10.15 2.09
C PRO A 147 22.34 11.29 1.74
N TYR A 148 21.13 10.99 1.28
CA TYR A 148 20.21 11.99 0.74
C TYR A 148 18.80 11.97 1.33
N VAL A 149 18.46 11.05 2.23
CA VAL A 149 17.18 11.02 2.95
C VAL A 149 17.46 11.31 4.43
N ASP A 150 16.77 12.30 5.00
CA ASP A 150 16.89 12.67 6.40
C ASP A 150 15.92 11.90 7.30
N ALA A 151 14.74 11.58 6.78
CA ALA A 151 13.75 10.72 7.45
C ALA A 151 13.01 9.85 6.44
N LEU A 152 12.80 8.58 6.78
CA LEU A 152 11.95 7.64 6.06
C LEU A 152 10.69 7.34 6.86
N LEU A 153 9.52 7.60 6.29
CA LEU A 153 8.23 7.27 6.86
C LEU A 153 7.79 5.89 6.37
N ALA A 154 7.76 4.95 7.28
CA ALA A 154 7.48 3.54 7.02
C ALA A 154 6.01 3.20 7.30
N LEU A 155 5.40 2.38 6.44
CA LEU A 155 4.00 1.96 6.57
C LEU A 155 3.83 0.71 7.43
N LEU A 156 4.87 -0.11 7.55
CA LEU A 156 4.81 -1.40 8.23
C LEU A 156 5.69 -1.40 9.48
N PRO A 157 5.22 -2.02 10.57
CA PRO A 157 5.87 -1.90 11.89
C PRO A 157 7.28 -2.50 11.95
N PHE A 158 7.61 -3.46 11.09
CA PHE A 158 8.92 -4.09 11.03
C PHE A 158 9.97 -3.32 10.20
N GLU A 159 9.56 -2.35 9.38
CA GLU A 159 10.45 -1.63 8.46
C GLU A 159 11.55 -0.82 9.16
N PRO A 160 11.32 -0.15 10.30
CA PRO A 160 12.38 0.55 11.02
C PRO A 160 13.56 -0.35 11.40
N ASP A 161 13.28 -1.56 11.90
CA ASP A 161 14.32 -2.52 12.26
C ASP A 161 15.07 -3.06 11.04
N VAL A 162 14.36 -3.29 9.93
CA VAL A 162 14.99 -3.67 8.68
C VAL A 162 15.94 -2.58 8.19
N HIS A 163 15.51 -1.33 8.15
CA HIS A 163 16.38 -0.20 7.73
C HIS A 163 17.57 -0.01 8.65
N ARG A 164 17.39 -0.12 9.96
CA ARG A 164 18.48 -0.07 10.93
C ARG A 164 19.53 -1.14 10.67
N ARG A 165 19.09 -2.39 10.47
CA ARG A 165 19.97 -3.53 10.15
C ARG A 165 20.70 -3.35 8.81
N LEU A 166 20.04 -2.78 7.81
CA LEU A 166 20.61 -2.59 6.48
C LEU A 166 21.37 -1.26 6.30
N GLY A 167 21.58 -0.48 7.39
CA GLY A 167 22.30 0.79 7.34
C GLY A 167 21.55 1.91 6.61
N GLY A 168 20.23 1.85 6.56
CA GLY A 168 19.36 2.85 5.96
C GLY A 168 19.29 4.17 6.71
N PRO A 169 18.50 5.14 6.24
CA PRO A 169 18.24 6.41 6.94
C PRO A 169 17.44 6.20 8.22
N PRO A 170 17.34 7.21 9.10
CA PRO A 170 16.41 7.22 10.22
C PRO A 170 15.00 6.91 9.72
N THR A 171 14.37 5.87 10.27
CA THR A 171 13.10 5.33 9.79
C THR A 171 12.06 5.36 10.91
N PHE A 172 10.91 5.95 10.62
CA PHE A 172 9.79 6.18 11.54
C PHE A 172 8.59 5.39 11.08
N TYR A 173 8.07 4.51 11.93
CA TYR A 173 6.83 3.83 11.67
C TYR A 173 5.67 4.83 11.85
N VAL A 174 4.97 5.13 10.77
CA VAL A 174 3.80 6.03 10.79
C VAL A 174 2.48 5.29 10.67
N GLY A 175 2.48 4.05 10.21
CA GLY A 175 1.29 3.23 10.01
C GLY A 175 0.86 3.14 8.56
N HIS A 176 0.08 2.10 8.25
CA HIS A 176 -0.48 1.87 6.91
C HIS A 176 -1.80 2.67 6.74
N PRO A 177 -2.09 3.27 5.58
CA PRO A 177 -3.32 4.06 5.36
C PRO A 177 -4.62 3.27 5.56
N LEU A 178 -4.59 1.94 5.42
CA LEU A 178 -5.74 1.10 5.74
C LEU A 178 -6.18 1.20 7.20
N LEU A 179 -5.31 1.63 8.12
CA LEU A 179 -5.66 1.83 9.54
C LEU A 179 -6.62 3.01 9.74
N GLU A 180 -6.63 3.98 8.85
CA GLU A 180 -7.60 5.10 8.86
C GLU A 180 -8.98 4.71 8.29
N ARG A 181 -9.10 3.48 7.81
CA ARG A 181 -10.31 2.94 7.16
C ARG A 181 -10.88 1.71 7.86
N LEU A 182 -10.47 1.43 9.10
CA LEU A 182 -10.91 0.24 9.84
C LEU A 182 -12.42 0.24 10.11
N ASP A 183 -13.02 1.41 10.31
CA ASP A 183 -14.46 1.62 10.46
C ASP A 183 -15.25 1.18 9.22
N ILE A 184 -14.66 1.33 8.03
CA ILE A 184 -15.28 0.90 6.76
C ILE A 184 -15.01 -0.59 6.49
N LEU A 185 -13.85 -1.10 6.93
CA LEU A 185 -13.41 -2.47 6.67
C LEU A 185 -14.04 -3.49 7.61
N ARG A 186 -14.23 -3.13 8.88
CA ARG A 186 -14.64 -4.07 9.92
C ARG A 186 -16.16 -4.18 10.02
N PRO A 187 -16.65 -5.40 10.29
CA PRO A 187 -18.08 -5.64 10.39
C PRO A 187 -18.68 -5.00 11.66
N SER A 188 -19.93 -4.56 11.55
CA SER A 188 -20.81 -4.37 12.70
C SER A 188 -21.17 -5.72 13.32
N LEU A 189 -21.80 -5.70 14.49
CA LEU A 189 -22.28 -6.94 15.13
C LEU A 189 -23.26 -7.73 14.25
N GLU A 190 -24.14 -7.04 13.51
CA GLU A 190 -25.08 -7.67 12.58
C GLU A 190 -24.35 -8.31 11.37
N GLU A 191 -23.37 -7.61 10.80
CA GLU A 191 -22.57 -8.10 9.71
C GLU A 191 -21.67 -9.27 10.13
N GLN A 192 -21.22 -9.30 11.38
CA GLN A 192 -20.49 -10.45 11.96
C GLN A 192 -21.36 -11.71 11.99
N VAL A 193 -22.62 -11.59 12.38
CA VAL A 193 -23.58 -12.70 12.32
C VAL A 193 -23.79 -13.16 10.86
N ARG A 194 -23.82 -12.24 9.91
CA ARG A 194 -23.96 -12.56 8.47
C ARG A 194 -22.78 -13.38 7.96
N ARG A 195 -21.56 -13.20 8.47
CA ARG A 195 -20.38 -14.02 8.12
C ARG A 195 -20.58 -15.51 8.37
N ASP A 196 -21.36 -15.87 9.40
CA ASP A 196 -21.62 -17.25 9.78
C ASP A 196 -22.91 -17.83 9.16
N SER A 197 -23.64 -17.03 8.37
CA SER A 197 -24.87 -17.48 7.71
C SER A 197 -24.58 -18.40 6.52
N LYS A 198 -25.60 -19.16 6.10
CA LYS A 198 -25.55 -20.09 4.94
C LYS A 198 -26.50 -19.59 3.85
N PRO A 199 -26.07 -19.57 2.58
CA PRO A 199 -24.71 -19.89 2.11
C PRO A 199 -23.70 -18.82 2.53
N PRO A 200 -22.44 -19.20 2.82
CA PRO A 200 -21.39 -18.24 3.17
C PRO A 200 -21.03 -17.35 2.00
N LEU A 201 -20.79 -16.05 2.25
CA LEU A 201 -20.28 -15.12 1.25
C LEU A 201 -18.76 -15.28 1.14
N VAL A 202 -18.28 -15.49 -0.09
CA VAL A 202 -16.86 -15.62 -0.42
C VAL A 202 -16.45 -14.52 -1.41
N LEU A 203 -15.46 -13.73 -1.02
CA LEU A 203 -14.85 -12.75 -1.92
C LEU A 203 -13.92 -13.44 -2.92
N VAL A 204 -14.02 -13.00 -4.17
CA VAL A 204 -13.15 -13.47 -5.26
C VAL A 204 -12.38 -12.28 -5.81
N LEU A 205 -11.06 -12.27 -5.60
CA LEU A 205 -10.20 -11.11 -5.86
C LEU A 205 -9.04 -11.50 -6.79
N PRO A 206 -9.27 -11.70 -8.10
CA PRO A 206 -8.25 -12.22 -9.03
C PRO A 206 -7.15 -11.22 -9.37
N GLY A 207 -7.17 -10.03 -8.81
CA GLY A 207 -6.18 -8.96 -8.98
C GLY A 207 -6.77 -7.65 -9.52
N SER A 208 -5.95 -6.62 -9.50
CA SER A 208 -6.27 -5.26 -9.97
C SER A 208 -5.67 -4.92 -11.34
N ARG A 209 -4.92 -5.87 -11.94
CA ARG A 209 -4.28 -5.73 -13.25
C ARG A 209 -4.83 -6.73 -14.24
N ARG A 210 -4.94 -6.30 -15.52
CA ARG A 210 -5.41 -7.17 -16.62
C ARG A 210 -4.77 -8.55 -16.62
N ARG A 211 -3.42 -8.60 -16.56
CA ARG A 211 -2.66 -9.86 -16.62
C ARG A 211 -2.91 -10.80 -15.43
N GLU A 212 -3.17 -10.25 -14.26
CA GLU A 212 -3.51 -11.04 -13.06
C GLU A 212 -4.86 -11.73 -13.26
N ILE A 213 -5.88 -10.97 -13.65
CA ILE A 213 -7.25 -11.47 -13.92
C ILE A 213 -7.25 -12.54 -15.02
N GLU A 214 -6.53 -12.32 -16.11
CA GLU A 214 -6.44 -13.28 -17.22
C GLU A 214 -5.74 -14.58 -16.79
N ARG A 215 -4.70 -14.51 -15.96
CA ARG A 215 -3.93 -15.69 -15.52
C ARG A 215 -4.60 -16.49 -14.41
N LEU A 216 -5.24 -15.83 -13.45
CA LEU A 216 -5.88 -16.46 -12.31
C LEU A 216 -7.33 -16.85 -12.55
N GLY A 217 -8.01 -16.18 -13.49
CA GLY A 217 -9.43 -16.32 -13.68
C GLY A 217 -9.90 -17.76 -13.96
N ALA A 218 -9.21 -18.49 -14.84
CA ALA A 218 -9.55 -19.89 -15.12
C ALA A 218 -9.34 -20.81 -13.90
N HIS A 219 -8.24 -20.59 -13.13
CA HIS A 219 -7.95 -21.35 -11.92
C HIS A 219 -9.01 -21.09 -10.85
N PHE A 220 -9.37 -19.82 -10.63
CA PHE A 220 -10.37 -19.43 -9.65
C PHE A 220 -11.76 -19.97 -10.03
N GLY A 221 -12.18 -19.79 -11.28
CA GLY A 221 -13.49 -20.29 -11.75
C GLY A 221 -13.63 -21.79 -11.59
N THR A 222 -12.61 -22.56 -11.97
CA THR A 222 -12.63 -24.03 -11.81
C THR A 222 -12.63 -24.44 -10.33
N THR A 223 -11.80 -23.79 -9.51
CA THR A 223 -11.75 -24.05 -8.06
C THR A 223 -13.11 -23.79 -7.40
N LEU A 224 -13.68 -22.61 -7.65
CA LEU A 224 -14.98 -22.21 -7.10
C LEU A 224 -16.09 -23.16 -7.58
N GLY A 225 -16.11 -23.53 -8.85
CA GLY A 225 -17.07 -24.47 -9.39
C GLY A 225 -17.00 -25.87 -8.78
N LEU A 226 -15.79 -26.37 -8.50
CA LEU A 226 -15.60 -27.66 -7.83
C LEU A 226 -16.02 -27.62 -6.36
N VAL A 227 -15.61 -26.58 -5.62
CA VAL A 227 -15.95 -26.47 -4.20
C VAL A 227 -17.44 -26.22 -4.00
N SER A 228 -18.09 -25.44 -4.88
CA SER A 228 -19.53 -25.15 -4.78
C SER A 228 -20.44 -26.36 -4.98
N ARG A 229 -19.96 -27.49 -5.51
CA ARG A 229 -20.76 -28.73 -5.66
C ARG A 229 -21.21 -29.28 -4.31
N ASP A 230 -20.31 -29.22 -3.31
CA ASP A 230 -20.57 -29.77 -1.97
C ASP A 230 -20.78 -28.68 -0.94
N LEU A 231 -20.28 -27.47 -1.22
CA LEU A 231 -20.35 -26.30 -0.34
C LEU A 231 -20.91 -25.10 -1.12
N PRO A 232 -22.24 -24.96 -1.21
CA PRO A 232 -22.86 -23.79 -1.87
C PRO A 232 -22.38 -22.49 -1.24
N MET A 233 -21.97 -21.52 -2.08
CA MET A 233 -21.41 -20.23 -1.66
C MET A 233 -22.03 -19.09 -2.45
N GLU A 234 -22.20 -17.93 -1.82
CA GLU A 234 -22.45 -16.66 -2.51
C GLU A 234 -21.09 -16.06 -2.91
N LEU A 235 -20.88 -15.84 -4.21
CA LEU A 235 -19.62 -15.30 -4.71
C LEU A 235 -19.76 -13.82 -5.04
N VAL A 236 -18.89 -12.99 -4.49
CA VAL A 236 -18.82 -11.56 -4.80
C VAL A 236 -17.43 -11.23 -5.31
N LEU A 237 -17.37 -10.58 -6.48
CA LEU A 237 -16.13 -10.19 -7.16
C LEU A 237 -16.06 -8.66 -7.29
N PRO A 238 -15.44 -7.97 -6.34
CA PRO A 238 -15.13 -6.56 -6.47
C PRO A 238 -14.07 -6.32 -7.54
N THR A 239 -14.28 -5.31 -8.38
CA THR A 239 -13.32 -4.92 -9.42
C THR A 239 -13.37 -3.43 -9.70
N LEU A 240 -12.34 -2.91 -10.37
CA LEU A 240 -12.31 -1.53 -10.81
C LEU A 240 -13.22 -1.31 -12.02
N PRO A 241 -13.94 -0.17 -12.14
CA PRO A 241 -14.84 0.09 -13.27
C PRO A 241 -14.19 -0.15 -14.64
N ARG A 242 -12.94 0.27 -14.82
CA ARG A 242 -12.16 0.06 -16.05
C ARG A 242 -11.85 -1.39 -16.39
N LEU A 243 -11.98 -2.32 -15.45
CA LEU A 243 -11.71 -3.75 -15.60
C LEU A 243 -13.00 -4.58 -15.67
N GLU A 244 -14.16 -4.00 -15.42
CA GLU A 244 -15.46 -4.71 -15.38
C GLU A 244 -15.70 -5.54 -16.64
N GLY A 245 -15.53 -4.95 -17.82
CA GLY A 245 -15.71 -5.65 -19.10
C GLY A 245 -14.77 -6.84 -19.29
N LEU A 246 -13.54 -6.77 -18.74
CA LEU A 246 -12.60 -7.89 -18.74
C LEU A 246 -13.08 -8.99 -17.77
N VAL A 247 -13.44 -8.61 -16.55
CA VAL A 247 -13.93 -9.54 -15.53
C VAL A 247 -15.15 -10.28 -16.02
N ARG A 248 -16.15 -9.60 -16.58
CA ARG A 248 -17.36 -10.23 -17.16
C ARG A 248 -17.00 -11.26 -18.24
N ARG A 249 -16.03 -10.98 -19.11
CA ARG A 249 -15.58 -11.95 -20.13
C ARG A 249 -14.89 -13.17 -19.51
N VAL A 250 -14.03 -12.95 -18.51
CA VAL A 250 -13.29 -14.04 -17.86
C VAL A 250 -14.21 -14.94 -17.03
N THR A 251 -15.22 -14.37 -16.40
CA THR A 251 -16.17 -15.11 -15.54
C THR A 251 -17.32 -15.73 -16.34
N ALA A 252 -17.56 -15.34 -17.60
CA ALA A 252 -18.71 -15.78 -18.40
C ALA A 252 -18.90 -17.31 -18.46
N ASN A 253 -17.79 -18.06 -18.46
CA ASN A 253 -17.81 -19.53 -18.52
C ASN A 253 -17.52 -20.19 -17.16
N TRP A 254 -17.58 -19.46 -16.06
CA TRP A 254 -17.42 -20.06 -14.74
C TRP A 254 -18.64 -20.91 -14.38
N PRO A 255 -18.45 -22.08 -13.75
CA PRO A 255 -19.58 -22.94 -13.36
C PRO A 255 -20.52 -22.27 -12.35
N VAL A 256 -20.02 -21.35 -11.54
CA VAL A 256 -20.78 -20.52 -10.61
C VAL A 256 -20.47 -19.06 -10.89
N GLN A 257 -21.50 -18.27 -11.13
CA GLN A 257 -21.36 -16.87 -11.50
C GLN A 257 -21.20 -15.97 -10.25
N PRO A 258 -20.15 -15.16 -10.17
CA PRO A 258 -20.01 -14.19 -9.08
C PRO A 258 -20.88 -12.96 -9.37
N ARG A 259 -21.40 -12.33 -8.33
CA ARG A 259 -21.90 -10.96 -8.39
C ARG A 259 -20.71 -10.01 -8.51
N ILE A 260 -20.61 -9.32 -9.65
CA ILE A 260 -19.53 -8.37 -9.94
C ILE A 260 -19.93 -7.02 -9.35
N VAL A 261 -19.02 -6.39 -8.60
CA VAL A 261 -19.22 -5.13 -7.89
C VAL A 261 -18.13 -4.15 -8.30
N THR A 262 -18.52 -2.94 -8.72
CA THR A 262 -17.60 -1.85 -9.10
C THR A 262 -17.71 -0.62 -8.20
N ASP A 263 -18.78 -0.53 -7.42
CA ASP A 263 -18.99 0.52 -6.44
C ASP A 263 -18.17 0.25 -5.17
N GLU A 264 -17.57 1.31 -4.61
CA GLU A 264 -16.68 1.20 -3.43
C GLU A 264 -17.47 0.86 -2.16
N ALA A 265 -18.66 1.43 -1.98
CA ALA A 265 -19.49 1.16 -0.80
C ALA A 265 -20.00 -0.29 -0.81
N GLU A 266 -20.41 -0.80 -1.98
CA GLU A 266 -20.81 -2.21 -2.14
C GLU A 266 -19.63 -3.16 -1.95
N LYS A 267 -18.41 -2.79 -2.42
CA LYS A 267 -17.18 -3.55 -2.15
C LYS A 267 -16.98 -3.73 -0.65
N TYR A 268 -17.01 -2.64 0.12
CA TYR A 268 -16.76 -2.73 1.56
C TYR A 268 -17.92 -3.37 2.31
N ALA A 269 -19.15 -3.22 1.88
CA ALA A 269 -20.28 -3.98 2.41
C ALA A 269 -20.06 -5.50 2.23
N ALA A 270 -19.56 -5.93 1.07
CA ALA A 270 -19.21 -7.33 0.84
C ALA A 270 -18.03 -7.79 1.72
N PHE A 271 -17.00 -6.95 1.92
CA PHE A 271 -15.88 -7.25 2.83
C PHE A 271 -16.38 -7.47 4.26
N ARG A 272 -17.24 -6.60 4.78
CA ARG A 272 -17.76 -6.74 6.14
C ARG A 272 -18.59 -8.01 6.37
N GLN A 273 -19.24 -8.52 5.33
CA GLN A 273 -20.08 -9.71 5.38
C GLN A 273 -19.38 -11.01 4.96
N ALA A 274 -18.17 -10.91 4.42
CA ALA A 274 -17.48 -12.07 3.86
C ALA A 274 -16.98 -13.03 4.94
N ARG A 275 -17.27 -14.31 4.76
CA ARG A 275 -16.75 -15.39 5.59
C ARG A 275 -15.30 -15.73 5.24
N ALA A 276 -14.96 -15.70 3.96
CA ALA A 276 -13.62 -16.03 3.46
C ALA A 276 -13.33 -15.34 2.14
N ALA A 277 -12.08 -15.44 1.66
CA ALA A 277 -11.70 -14.93 0.35
C ALA A 277 -10.71 -15.86 -0.38
N LEU A 278 -10.82 -15.85 -1.72
CA LEU A 278 -9.82 -16.37 -2.64
C LEU A 278 -9.23 -15.18 -3.40
N ALA A 279 -7.96 -14.85 -3.14
CA ALA A 279 -7.35 -13.59 -3.56
C ALA A 279 -6.05 -13.78 -4.34
N ALA A 280 -5.75 -12.86 -5.25
CA ALA A 280 -4.39 -12.68 -5.76
C ALA A 280 -3.47 -12.17 -4.65
N SER A 281 -2.23 -12.63 -4.61
CA SER A 281 -1.22 -12.12 -3.68
C SER A 281 -0.90 -10.65 -4.01
N GLY A 282 -1.01 -9.78 -3.01
CA GLY A 282 -0.79 -8.33 -3.13
C GLY A 282 -1.28 -7.58 -1.91
N THR A 283 -1.41 -6.26 -2.00
CA THR A 283 -1.87 -5.40 -0.89
C THR A 283 -3.24 -5.79 -0.35
N VAL A 284 -4.11 -6.38 -1.18
CA VAL A 284 -5.43 -6.85 -0.77
C VAL A 284 -5.38 -7.92 0.33
N THR A 285 -4.29 -8.68 0.46
CA THR A 285 -4.13 -9.66 1.55
C THR A 285 -4.03 -8.97 2.92
N LEU A 286 -3.43 -7.80 2.99
CA LEU A 286 -3.42 -7.00 4.20
C LEU A 286 -4.80 -6.37 4.47
N GLU A 287 -5.49 -5.89 3.43
CA GLU A 287 -6.87 -5.37 3.54
C GLU A 287 -7.82 -6.43 4.09
N LEU A 288 -7.72 -7.68 3.60
CA LEU A 288 -8.49 -8.82 4.09
C LEU A 288 -8.16 -9.19 5.54
N ALA A 289 -6.87 -9.18 5.89
CA ALA A 289 -6.43 -9.48 7.25
C ALA A 289 -6.93 -8.44 8.25
N LEU A 290 -6.82 -7.14 7.95
CA LEU A 290 -7.34 -6.04 8.77
C LEU A 290 -8.87 -6.05 8.88
N ALA A 291 -9.56 -6.55 7.85
CA ALA A 291 -10.99 -6.81 7.89
C ALA A 291 -11.39 -8.07 8.67
N GLY A 292 -10.41 -8.86 9.16
CA GLY A 292 -10.64 -10.12 9.86
C GLY A 292 -11.20 -11.23 8.97
N ILE A 293 -10.83 -11.26 7.67
CA ILE A 293 -11.35 -12.24 6.70
C ILE A 293 -10.30 -13.30 6.41
N PRO A 294 -10.49 -14.57 6.85
CA PRO A 294 -9.64 -15.68 6.46
C PRO A 294 -9.60 -15.86 4.94
N HIS A 295 -8.41 -16.05 4.41
CA HIS A 295 -8.26 -16.09 2.96
C HIS A 295 -7.11 -16.98 2.48
N VAL A 296 -7.17 -17.30 1.20
CA VAL A 296 -6.14 -18.00 0.44
C VAL A 296 -5.55 -17.05 -0.58
N ALA A 297 -4.25 -16.97 -0.65
CA ALA A 297 -3.56 -16.16 -1.64
C ALA A 297 -2.94 -17.02 -2.74
N ALA A 298 -3.15 -16.61 -3.98
CA ALA A 298 -2.59 -17.27 -5.17
C ALA A 298 -1.94 -16.25 -6.09
N TYR A 299 -0.85 -16.64 -6.77
CA TYR A 299 -0.22 -15.76 -7.73
C TYR A 299 0.45 -16.52 -8.88
N LYS A 300 0.23 -16.03 -10.09
CA LYS A 300 0.87 -16.54 -11.30
C LYS A 300 1.43 -15.39 -12.15
N VAL A 301 2.70 -15.49 -12.48
CA VAL A 301 3.35 -14.60 -13.47
C VAL A 301 3.83 -15.40 -14.67
N GLY A 302 4.32 -14.73 -15.72
CA GLY A 302 4.93 -15.40 -16.86
C GLY A 302 6.15 -16.22 -16.45
N TRP A 303 6.45 -17.26 -17.21
CA TRP A 303 7.57 -18.15 -16.90
C TRP A 303 8.91 -17.39 -16.70
N LEU A 304 9.20 -16.44 -17.58
CA LEU A 304 10.43 -15.64 -17.49
C LEU A 304 10.43 -14.75 -16.23
N GLU A 305 9.31 -14.10 -15.94
CA GLU A 305 9.13 -13.30 -14.71
C GLU A 305 9.33 -14.16 -13.46
N ALA A 306 8.79 -15.40 -13.46
CA ALA A 306 8.96 -16.34 -12.36
C ALA A 306 10.43 -16.75 -12.14
N GLN A 307 11.19 -17.02 -13.23
CA GLN A 307 12.61 -17.36 -13.12
C GLN A 307 13.44 -16.20 -12.56
N ILE A 308 13.11 -14.98 -12.94
CA ILE A 308 13.75 -13.77 -12.40
C ILE A 308 13.38 -13.59 -10.93
N ALA A 309 12.10 -13.71 -10.59
CA ALA A 309 11.61 -13.55 -9.22
C ALA A 309 12.28 -14.56 -8.26
N ARG A 310 12.38 -15.84 -8.62
CA ARG A 310 13.06 -16.87 -7.80
C ARG A 310 14.51 -16.57 -7.47
N ARG A 311 15.22 -15.83 -8.35
CA ARG A 311 16.64 -15.47 -8.14
C ARG A 311 16.81 -14.20 -7.33
N ILE A 312 15.80 -13.34 -7.32
CA ILE A 312 15.88 -11.98 -6.75
C ILE A 312 15.17 -11.89 -5.41
N LEU A 313 14.02 -12.57 -5.26
CA LEU A 313 13.24 -12.53 -4.04
C LEU A 313 13.92 -13.34 -2.94
N LYS A 314 14.06 -12.70 -1.79
CA LYS A 314 14.56 -13.30 -0.56
C LYS A 314 13.40 -13.36 0.44
N GLY A 315 13.21 -14.49 1.08
CA GLY A 315 12.17 -14.66 2.09
C GLY A 315 11.21 -15.81 1.81
N THR A 316 10.43 -16.17 2.82
CA THR A 316 9.51 -17.31 2.81
C THR A 316 8.11 -16.93 2.33
N THR A 317 7.79 -15.65 2.28
CA THR A 317 6.49 -15.13 1.85
C THR A 317 6.63 -13.74 1.21
N VAL A 318 5.71 -13.41 0.31
CA VAL A 318 5.54 -12.05 -0.23
C VAL A 318 4.21 -11.42 0.22
N ILE A 319 3.42 -12.14 1.03
CA ILE A 319 2.15 -11.65 1.58
C ILE A 319 2.42 -10.68 2.72
N LEU A 320 1.91 -9.45 2.60
CA LEU A 320 2.06 -8.42 3.63
C LEU A 320 1.47 -8.85 4.98
N ALA A 321 0.33 -9.54 4.99
CA ALA A 321 -0.28 -10.06 6.21
C ALA A 321 0.67 -11.00 6.96
N ASN A 322 1.35 -11.93 6.27
CA ASN A 322 2.33 -12.84 6.87
C ASN A 322 3.57 -12.11 7.37
N LEU A 323 4.07 -11.14 6.59
CA LEU A 323 5.23 -10.34 6.98
C LEU A 323 4.95 -9.52 8.25
N VAL A 324 3.76 -8.95 8.37
CA VAL A 324 3.33 -8.19 9.56
C VAL A 324 3.12 -9.11 10.76
N ALA A 325 2.46 -10.24 10.56
CA ALA A 325 2.25 -11.23 11.62
C ALA A 325 3.55 -11.89 12.10
N GLY A 326 4.63 -11.81 11.31
CA GLY A 326 5.91 -12.50 11.60
C GLY A 326 5.84 -14.02 11.41
N GLU A 327 4.75 -14.54 10.87
CA GLU A 327 4.51 -15.98 10.65
C GLU A 327 3.65 -16.22 9.41
N ASN A 328 3.77 -17.43 8.81
CA ASN A 328 2.99 -17.80 7.62
C ASN A 328 1.59 -18.29 8.03
N VAL A 329 0.67 -17.38 8.30
CA VAL A 329 -0.73 -17.69 8.66
C VAL A 329 -1.63 -17.82 7.45
N VAL A 330 -1.40 -16.99 6.43
CA VAL A 330 -2.13 -17.03 5.16
C VAL A 330 -1.43 -18.00 4.21
N PRO A 331 -2.09 -19.07 3.75
CA PRO A 331 -1.50 -19.95 2.76
C PRO A 331 -1.31 -19.24 1.43
N GLU A 332 -0.09 -19.35 0.88
CA GLU A 332 0.34 -18.70 -0.34
C GLU A 332 0.74 -19.71 -1.41
N TYR A 333 0.03 -19.72 -2.52
CA TYR A 333 0.28 -20.65 -3.61
C TYR A 333 0.78 -19.93 -4.85
N LEU A 334 2.09 -20.02 -5.07
CA LEU A 334 2.79 -19.33 -6.15
C LEU A 334 3.10 -20.30 -7.31
N GLN A 335 2.93 -19.83 -8.55
CA GLN A 335 3.37 -20.52 -9.77
C GLN A 335 2.90 -21.97 -9.88
N GLU A 336 3.80 -22.94 -9.79
CA GLU A 336 3.55 -24.38 -9.87
C GLU A 336 2.72 -24.91 -8.70
N TYR A 337 2.77 -24.28 -7.54
CA TYR A 337 1.96 -24.65 -6.38
C TYR A 337 0.52 -24.12 -6.48
N CYS A 338 0.25 -23.16 -7.38
CA CYS A 338 -1.09 -22.66 -7.65
C CYS A 338 -1.84 -23.64 -8.57
N THR A 339 -2.24 -24.81 -8.01
CA THR A 339 -3.00 -25.85 -8.71
C THR A 339 -4.43 -25.93 -8.20
N ILE A 340 -5.36 -26.38 -9.05
CA ILE A 340 -6.79 -26.46 -8.72
C ILE A 340 -7.04 -27.34 -7.48
N PRO A 341 -6.47 -28.57 -7.33
CA PRO A 341 -6.70 -29.39 -6.15
C PRO A 341 -6.26 -28.70 -4.86
N VAL A 342 -5.10 -28.04 -4.88
CA VAL A 342 -4.55 -27.34 -3.72
C VAL A 342 -5.44 -26.15 -3.35
N LEU A 343 -5.87 -25.35 -4.33
CA LEU A 343 -6.77 -24.23 -4.10
C LEU A 343 -8.15 -24.68 -3.58
N CYS A 344 -8.68 -25.81 -4.06
CA CYS A 344 -9.93 -26.36 -3.57
C CYS A 344 -9.85 -26.73 -2.09
N GLN A 345 -8.77 -27.41 -1.69
CA GLN A 345 -8.57 -27.77 -0.28
C GLN A 345 -8.39 -26.52 0.58
N ALA A 346 -7.51 -25.62 0.19
CA ALA A 346 -7.24 -24.39 0.91
C ALA A 346 -8.48 -23.48 1.05
N LEU A 347 -9.32 -23.40 0.01
CA LEU A 347 -10.57 -22.65 0.09
C LEU A 347 -11.54 -23.28 1.09
N ARG A 348 -11.69 -24.61 1.10
CA ARG A 348 -12.49 -25.32 2.09
C ARG A 348 -11.99 -25.05 3.50
N ASP A 349 -10.66 -25.07 3.70
CA ASP A 349 -10.02 -24.84 4.99
C ASP A 349 -10.30 -23.45 5.58
N VAL A 350 -10.51 -22.44 4.74
CA VAL A 350 -10.83 -21.07 5.21
C VAL A 350 -12.33 -20.76 5.24
N VAL A 351 -13.16 -21.52 4.51
CA VAL A 351 -14.63 -21.36 4.53
C VAL A 351 -15.26 -22.12 5.68
N LEU A 352 -14.80 -23.35 5.94
CA LEU A 352 -15.29 -24.20 7.02
C LEU A 352 -14.60 -23.88 8.35
N ASP A 353 -15.19 -24.34 9.47
CA ASP A 353 -14.62 -24.18 10.81
C ASP A 353 -13.48 -25.19 11.05
N THR A 354 -12.31 -24.84 10.58
CA THR A 354 -11.09 -25.64 10.66
C THR A 354 -10.04 -24.98 11.56
N PRO A 355 -9.03 -25.73 12.03
CA PRO A 355 -7.89 -25.15 12.75
C PRO A 355 -7.12 -24.12 11.92
N ILE A 356 -7.07 -24.25 10.58
CA ILE A 356 -6.40 -23.30 9.68
C ILE A 356 -7.15 -21.96 9.70
N ARG A 357 -8.49 -22.01 9.60
CA ARG A 357 -9.33 -20.80 9.73
C ARG A 357 -9.15 -20.14 11.10
N ALA A 358 -9.26 -20.92 12.18
CA ALA A 358 -9.13 -20.40 13.54
C ALA A 358 -7.80 -19.69 13.77
N ARG A 359 -6.70 -20.29 13.29
CA ARG A 359 -5.36 -19.68 13.35
C ARG A 359 -5.27 -18.35 12.60
N GLN A 360 -5.93 -18.23 11.44
CA GLN A 360 -5.95 -16.94 10.72
C GLN A 360 -6.73 -15.89 11.49
N VAL A 361 -7.92 -16.22 12.02
CA VAL A 361 -8.73 -15.29 12.81
C VAL A 361 -7.93 -14.77 14.00
N GLU A 362 -7.33 -15.66 14.79
CA GLU A 362 -6.50 -15.30 15.95
C GLU A 362 -5.31 -14.40 15.56
N ALA A 363 -4.63 -14.70 14.44
CA ALA A 363 -3.51 -13.89 13.98
C ALA A 363 -3.96 -12.51 13.50
N PHE A 364 -5.15 -12.38 12.89
CA PHE A 364 -5.70 -11.11 12.44
C PHE A 364 -6.19 -10.23 13.61
N GLU A 365 -6.70 -10.82 14.67
CA GLU A 365 -7.01 -10.09 15.92
C GLU A 365 -5.76 -9.46 16.54
N ARG A 366 -4.63 -10.17 16.55
CA ARG A 366 -3.35 -9.64 17.04
C ARG A 366 -2.77 -8.50 16.21
N MET A 367 -3.23 -8.29 14.98
CA MET A 367 -2.74 -7.18 14.14
C MET A 367 -3.03 -5.81 14.73
N ASP A 368 -4.06 -5.66 15.57
CA ASP A 368 -4.38 -4.40 16.22
C ASP A 368 -3.23 -3.93 17.13
N ASP A 369 -2.67 -4.85 17.90
CA ASP A 369 -1.51 -4.57 18.75
C ASP A 369 -0.25 -4.36 17.92
N ILE A 370 -0.04 -5.18 16.89
CA ILE A 370 1.15 -5.09 16.02
C ILE A 370 1.21 -3.74 15.29
N PHE A 371 0.07 -3.25 14.82
CA PHE A 371 -0.03 -1.95 14.15
C PHE A 371 -0.15 -0.77 15.10
N ALA A 372 -0.31 -1.00 16.42
CA ALA A 372 -0.53 0.03 17.43
C ALA A 372 -1.65 1.02 17.02
N ILE A 373 -2.84 0.49 16.72
CA ILE A 373 -3.96 1.27 16.17
C ILE A 373 -4.58 2.28 17.14
N HIS A 374 -4.24 2.21 18.43
CA HIS A 374 -4.83 3.04 19.49
C HIS A 374 -4.21 4.45 19.62
N GLY A 375 -3.24 4.78 18.77
CA GLY A 375 -2.58 6.08 18.76
C GLY A 375 -3.13 7.04 17.69
N PRO A 376 -2.41 8.13 17.41
CA PRO A 376 -2.71 9.02 16.28
C PRO A 376 -2.68 8.25 14.96
N GLY A 377 -3.56 8.63 14.01
CA GLY A 377 -3.62 7.98 12.69
C GLY A 377 -2.32 8.13 11.88
N PRO A 378 -2.12 7.28 10.86
CA PRO A 378 -0.95 7.31 9.97
C PRO A 378 -0.62 8.69 9.41
N SER A 379 -1.60 9.42 8.88
CA SER A 379 -1.39 10.76 8.33
C SER A 379 -0.97 11.76 9.40
N ALA A 380 -1.47 11.60 10.63
CA ALA A 380 -1.13 12.42 11.78
C ALA A 380 0.33 12.23 12.23
N ARG A 381 0.79 10.98 12.29
CA ARG A 381 2.17 10.64 12.61
C ARG A 381 3.13 11.13 11.52
N ALA A 382 2.76 10.96 10.24
CA ALA A 382 3.53 11.43 9.12
C ALA A 382 3.67 12.96 9.14
N ALA A 383 2.56 13.70 9.36
CA ALA A 383 2.56 15.16 9.45
C ALA A 383 3.46 15.67 10.57
N GLU A 384 3.50 15.01 11.73
CA GLU A 384 4.37 15.39 12.85
C GLU A 384 5.85 15.40 12.45
N VAL A 385 6.32 14.34 11.79
CA VAL A 385 7.73 14.24 11.34
C VAL A 385 8.03 15.29 10.28
N VAL A 386 7.14 15.44 9.28
CA VAL A 386 7.34 16.38 8.17
C VAL A 386 7.37 17.83 8.68
N LEU A 387 6.42 18.21 9.55
CA LEU A 387 6.33 19.57 10.11
C LEU A 387 7.52 19.91 11.00
N ARG A 388 8.04 18.97 11.77
CA ARG A 388 9.27 19.19 12.58
C ARG A 388 10.47 19.50 11.67
N LEU A 389 10.67 18.70 10.62
CA LEU A 389 11.74 18.94 9.66
C LEU A 389 11.56 20.26 8.89
N ALA A 390 10.33 20.62 8.50
CA ALA A 390 10.04 21.87 7.83
C ALA A 390 10.37 23.10 8.70
N ARG A 391 10.13 23.04 10.01
CA ARG A 391 10.35 24.15 10.95
C ARG A 391 11.77 24.27 11.47
N GLN A 392 12.42 23.13 11.71
CA GLN A 392 13.71 23.06 12.43
C GLN A 392 14.87 22.70 11.50
N GLY A 393 14.58 22.36 10.23
CA GLY A 393 15.60 21.93 9.29
C GLY A 393 16.10 20.51 9.55
N ARG A 394 17.20 20.14 8.90
CA ARG A 394 17.77 18.78 8.91
C ARG A 394 18.28 18.31 10.29
N THR A 395 18.57 19.27 11.18
CA THR A 395 19.05 18.99 12.55
C THR A 395 17.92 18.87 13.56
N ALA A 396 16.68 18.81 13.10
CA ALA A 396 15.50 18.63 13.95
C ALA A 396 15.66 17.42 14.86
N ALA A 397 15.39 17.62 16.15
CA ALA A 397 15.20 16.51 17.07
C ALA A 397 13.87 15.81 16.70
N LEU A 398 13.97 14.72 15.95
CA LEU A 398 12.79 13.94 15.56
C LEU A 398 12.29 13.13 16.78
N PRO A 399 10.98 12.88 16.88
CA PRO A 399 10.41 12.11 17.98
C PRO A 399 11.03 10.72 18.02
N ALA A 400 11.22 10.18 19.21
CA ALA A 400 11.54 8.76 19.28
C ALA A 400 10.41 7.93 18.64
N PRO A 401 10.69 6.79 18.02
CA PRO A 401 9.64 5.95 17.41
C PRO A 401 8.47 5.65 18.36
N ALA A 402 8.74 5.49 19.66
CA ALA A 402 7.72 5.30 20.68
C ALA A 402 6.84 6.54 20.95
N ASP A 403 7.32 7.74 20.65
CA ASP A 403 6.57 8.98 20.88
C ASP A 403 5.55 9.27 19.75
N LEU A 404 5.61 8.50 18.66
CA LEU A 404 4.68 8.58 17.53
C LEU A 404 3.50 7.60 17.71
N LEU A 405 3.63 6.62 18.57
CA LEU A 405 2.63 5.60 18.86
C LEU A 405 1.76 6.02 20.03
#